data_233debda36129047c22ce8f310083eef
#
_entry.id   233debda36129047c22ce8f310083eef
#
_cell.length_a   1.000
_cell.length_b   1.000
_cell.length_c   1.000
_cell.angle_alpha   90.00
_cell.angle_beta   90.00
_cell.angle_gamma   90.00
#
_symmetry.space_group_name_H-M   'P 1'
#
loop_
_entity.id
_entity.type
_entity.pdbx_description
1 polymer ?
#
loop_
_entity_poly.entity_id
_entity_poly.type
_entity_poly.pdbx_seq_one_letter_code
_entity_poly.pdbx_strand_id
1 'polypeptide(L)'
;AMVDEGRTADAILFDLGLSSFQVDEPGRGFSYVTEGPLDMRMDPGSGTTAADFLNTVDATELVRVLSEYADVPRGEARRVAREVIRRRPLAVTTDLYDAVRAAVGWKERGGNPANRIFQAVRVVVNDELGSLARALEASEQLLIPGGRLVVITFHSGEDRLVKRFISEREGRCVCPPELPVCVCGARPLFRRGEVLTPSAGEVEENPRSASARMRTATRTAEPSDGV
;
A
#
# COMPACT_ATOMS: atom_id res chain seq x y z
N ALA A 1 12.95 -17.68 -2.26
CA ALA A 1 12.26 -18.86 -2.84
C ALA A 1 12.37 -18.87 -4.37
N MET A 2 11.41 -18.27 -5.15
CA MET A 2 11.44 -18.37 -6.63
C MET A 2 12.70 -17.79 -7.28
N VAL A 3 13.18 -16.65 -6.80
CA VAL A 3 14.43 -16.04 -7.27
C VAL A 3 15.64 -16.95 -6.98
N ASP A 4 15.69 -17.49 -5.79
CA ASP A 4 16.79 -18.39 -5.36
C ASP A 4 16.81 -19.72 -6.13
N GLU A 5 15.65 -20.11 -6.66
CA GLU A 5 15.48 -21.31 -7.51
C GLU A 5 15.81 -21.04 -8.99
N GLY A 6 16.19 -19.81 -9.36
CA GLY A 6 16.48 -19.42 -10.74
C GLY A 6 15.24 -19.45 -11.66
N ARG A 7 14.03 -19.38 -11.10
CA ARG A 7 12.78 -19.39 -11.88
C ARG A 7 12.55 -18.05 -12.55
N THR A 8 11.86 -18.09 -13.67
CA THR A 8 11.45 -16.88 -14.42
C THR A 8 9.94 -16.87 -14.66
N ALA A 9 9.40 -15.72 -15.03
CA ALA A 9 7.98 -15.51 -15.29
C ALA A 9 7.75 -14.64 -16.52
N ASP A 10 6.74 -14.97 -17.30
CA ASP A 10 6.28 -14.15 -18.44
C ASP A 10 5.39 -13.00 -17.97
N ALA A 11 4.69 -13.18 -16.86
CA ALA A 11 3.84 -12.16 -16.24
C ALA A 11 3.76 -12.34 -14.73
N ILE A 12 3.63 -11.21 -14.03
CA ILE A 12 3.40 -11.14 -12.60
C ILE A 12 2.22 -10.20 -12.37
N LEU A 13 1.21 -10.69 -11.64
CA LEU A 13 0.08 -9.89 -11.17
C LEU A 13 0.13 -9.78 -9.64
N PHE A 14 0.09 -8.56 -9.15
CA PHE A 14 -0.18 -8.25 -7.75
C PHE A 14 -1.58 -7.63 -7.65
N ASP A 15 -2.48 -8.32 -6.97
CA ASP A 15 -3.78 -7.79 -6.55
C ASP A 15 -3.69 -7.52 -5.05
N LEU A 16 -3.53 -6.24 -4.68
CA LEU A 16 -3.19 -5.83 -3.33
C LEU A 16 -4.43 -5.64 -2.45
N GLY A 17 -4.20 -5.56 -1.16
CA GLY A 17 -5.23 -5.27 -0.17
C GLY A 17 -5.84 -6.52 0.47
N LEU A 18 -7.08 -6.41 0.91
CA LEU A 18 -7.81 -7.44 1.67
C LEU A 18 -8.88 -8.12 0.83
N SER A 19 -9.09 -9.40 1.08
CA SER A 19 -10.28 -10.08 0.58
C SER A 19 -11.54 -9.64 1.36
N SER A 20 -12.69 -9.69 0.70
CA SER A 20 -13.99 -9.39 1.33
C SER A 20 -14.23 -10.25 2.58
N PHE A 21 -13.86 -11.52 2.54
CA PHE A 21 -13.99 -12.45 3.69
C PHE A 21 -13.25 -11.97 4.94
N GLN A 22 -12.05 -11.38 4.77
CA GLN A 22 -11.28 -10.87 5.90
C GLN A 22 -11.93 -9.63 6.53
N VAL A 23 -12.53 -8.76 5.70
CA VAL A 23 -13.20 -7.53 6.17
C VAL A 23 -14.52 -7.84 6.84
N ASP A 24 -15.26 -8.81 6.29
CA ASP A 24 -16.62 -9.13 6.72
C ASP A 24 -16.67 -10.04 7.96
N GLU A 25 -15.53 -10.61 8.38
CA GLU A 25 -15.41 -11.43 9.60
C GLU A 25 -15.05 -10.56 10.82
N PRO A 26 -15.97 -10.33 11.77
CA PRO A 26 -15.73 -9.45 12.92
C PRO A 26 -14.54 -9.88 13.79
N GLY A 27 -14.33 -11.19 13.91
CA GLY A 27 -13.22 -11.77 14.69
C GLY A 27 -11.82 -11.40 14.19
N ARG A 28 -11.71 -10.85 12.97
CA ARG A 28 -10.45 -10.43 12.36
C ARG A 28 -10.07 -8.97 12.67
N GLY A 29 -11.00 -8.16 13.12
CA GLY A 29 -10.75 -6.77 13.55
C GLY A 29 -10.45 -5.76 12.43
N PHE A 30 -10.71 -6.07 11.17
CA PHE A 30 -10.47 -5.16 10.05
C PHE A 30 -11.54 -4.08 9.87
N SER A 31 -12.71 -4.30 10.45
CA SER A 31 -13.87 -3.39 10.36
C SER A 31 -14.30 -2.90 11.73
N TYR A 32 -14.79 -1.68 11.80
CA TYR A 32 -15.41 -1.10 12.98
C TYR A 32 -16.96 -1.11 12.92
N VAL A 33 -17.53 -1.62 11.83
CA VAL A 33 -18.99 -1.68 11.65
C VAL A 33 -19.61 -2.67 12.63
N THR A 34 -18.91 -3.77 12.87
CA THR A 34 -19.26 -4.74 13.92
C THR A 34 -18.08 -4.81 14.88
N GLU A 35 -18.38 -4.77 16.19
CA GLU A 35 -17.36 -4.90 17.22
C GLU A 35 -16.67 -6.27 17.15
N GLY A 36 -15.34 -6.24 17.26
CA GLY A 36 -14.50 -7.41 17.29
C GLY A 36 -13.14 -7.08 17.94
N PRO A 37 -12.29 -8.10 18.17
CA PRO A 37 -10.96 -7.88 18.71
C PRO A 37 -10.16 -6.94 17.79
N LEU A 38 -9.36 -6.06 18.34
CA LEU A 38 -8.50 -5.14 17.58
C LEU A 38 -7.22 -5.88 17.13
N ASP A 39 -7.39 -6.86 16.23
CA ASP A 39 -6.30 -7.72 15.75
C ASP A 39 -5.65 -7.20 14.46
N MET A 40 -6.37 -7.15 13.35
CA MET A 40 -5.96 -6.69 12.01
C MET A 40 -4.80 -7.49 11.37
N ARG A 41 -4.33 -8.59 11.92
CA ARG A 41 -3.30 -9.41 11.28
C ARG A 41 -3.87 -10.18 10.10
N MET A 42 -3.19 -10.17 8.97
CA MET A 42 -3.55 -11.03 7.82
C MET A 42 -3.27 -12.50 8.13
N ASP A 43 -2.16 -12.78 8.81
CA ASP A 43 -1.83 -14.09 9.38
C ASP A 43 -2.00 -14.06 10.91
N PRO A 44 -3.09 -14.65 11.46
CA PRO A 44 -3.31 -14.66 12.91
C PRO A 44 -2.25 -15.43 13.71
N GLY A 45 -1.49 -16.30 13.04
CA GLY A 45 -0.45 -17.12 13.68
C GLY A 45 0.86 -16.36 13.95
N SER A 46 1.01 -15.15 13.39
CA SER A 46 2.28 -14.42 13.48
C SER A 46 2.08 -12.91 13.67
N GLY A 47 3.14 -12.24 14.12
CA GLY A 47 3.18 -10.79 14.22
C GLY A 47 2.45 -10.22 15.44
N THR A 48 2.43 -8.90 15.50
CA THR A 48 1.85 -8.08 16.57
C THR A 48 0.45 -7.65 16.19
N THR A 49 -0.52 -7.74 17.10
CA THR A 49 -1.89 -7.27 16.83
C THR A 49 -1.98 -5.75 16.74
N ALA A 50 -3.05 -5.24 16.16
CA ALA A 50 -3.32 -3.80 16.16
C ALA A 50 -3.47 -3.25 17.58
N ALA A 51 -4.04 -4.02 18.48
CA ALA A 51 -4.14 -3.66 19.91
C ALA A 51 -2.74 -3.52 20.53
N ASP A 52 -1.85 -4.50 20.35
CA ASP A 52 -0.49 -4.44 20.88
C ASP A 52 0.26 -3.23 20.31
N PHE A 53 0.21 -3.04 19.00
CA PHE A 53 0.81 -1.88 18.34
C PHE A 53 0.29 -0.56 18.94
N LEU A 54 -1.03 -0.36 18.96
CA LEU A 54 -1.64 0.89 19.42
C LEU A 54 -1.42 1.13 20.91
N ASN A 55 -1.29 0.09 21.72
CA ASN A 55 -1.08 0.21 23.16
C ASN A 55 0.39 0.51 23.51
N THR A 56 1.34 0.22 22.63
CA THR A 56 2.78 0.37 22.89
C THR A 56 3.47 1.48 22.11
N VAL A 57 2.98 1.81 20.90
CA VAL A 57 3.59 2.83 20.02
C VAL A 57 3.64 4.20 20.69
N ASP A 58 4.76 4.94 20.50
CA ASP A 58 4.84 6.33 20.97
C ASP A 58 4.04 7.30 20.07
N ALA A 59 3.79 8.52 20.60
CA ALA A 59 2.99 9.53 19.91
C ALA A 59 3.60 9.98 18.58
N THR A 60 4.92 10.08 18.49
CA THR A 60 5.64 10.56 17.32
C THR A 60 5.51 9.57 16.18
N GLU A 61 5.75 8.30 16.48
CA GLU A 61 5.62 7.21 15.51
C GLU A 61 4.17 7.03 15.07
N LEU A 62 3.19 7.10 15.98
CA LEU A 62 1.79 7.01 15.59
C LEU A 62 1.38 8.16 14.66
N VAL A 63 1.82 9.39 14.92
CA VAL A 63 1.59 10.53 14.02
C VAL A 63 2.23 10.30 12.66
N ARG A 64 3.45 9.74 12.60
CA ARG A 64 4.13 9.39 11.37
C ARG A 64 3.32 8.39 10.55
N VAL A 65 2.94 7.28 11.18
CA VAL A 65 2.14 6.21 10.58
C VAL A 65 0.84 6.75 9.97
N LEU A 66 0.07 7.53 10.74
CA LEU A 66 -1.19 8.10 10.27
C LEU A 66 -0.99 9.09 9.10
N SER A 67 0.11 9.85 9.12
CA SER A 67 0.38 10.82 8.06
C SER A 67 0.91 10.18 6.78
N GLU A 68 1.76 9.16 6.88
CA GLU A 68 2.41 8.54 5.74
C GLU A 68 1.56 7.47 5.06
N TYR A 69 0.78 6.70 5.83
CA TYR A 69 0.05 5.54 5.32
C TYR A 69 -1.44 5.79 5.07
N ALA A 70 -2.00 6.86 5.65
CA ALA A 70 -3.40 7.24 5.45
C ALA A 70 -3.58 8.64 4.86
N ASP A 71 -2.51 9.31 4.47
CA ASP A 71 -2.53 10.70 3.98
C ASP A 71 -3.31 11.66 4.93
N VAL A 72 -3.24 11.40 6.24
CA VAL A 72 -3.89 12.23 7.25
C VAL A 72 -3.05 13.48 7.53
N PRO A 73 -3.63 14.69 7.44
CA PRO A 73 -2.88 15.90 7.76
C PRO A 73 -2.29 15.83 9.17
N ARG A 74 -1.03 16.25 9.34
CA ARG A 74 -0.28 16.13 10.62
C ARG A 74 -1.03 16.66 11.83
N GLY A 75 -1.79 17.76 11.67
CA GLY A 75 -2.60 18.31 12.75
C GLY A 75 -3.73 17.38 13.20
N GLU A 76 -4.36 16.70 12.25
CA GLU A 76 -5.38 15.68 12.51
C GLU A 76 -4.75 14.42 13.12
N ALA A 77 -3.65 13.94 12.54
CA ALA A 77 -2.89 12.79 13.05
C ALA A 77 -2.46 12.98 14.53
N ARG A 78 -2.01 14.19 14.91
CA ARG A 78 -1.68 14.51 16.30
C ARG A 78 -2.87 14.43 17.23
N ARG A 79 -4.07 14.89 16.78
CA ARG A 79 -5.29 14.78 17.61
C ARG A 79 -5.69 13.33 17.80
N VAL A 80 -5.68 12.54 16.73
CA VAL A 80 -6.00 11.11 16.78
C VAL A 80 -5.00 10.37 17.70
N ALA A 81 -3.70 10.58 17.51
CA ALA A 81 -2.68 9.94 18.35
C ALA A 81 -2.86 10.28 19.83
N ARG A 82 -3.18 11.53 20.18
CA ARG A 82 -3.46 11.94 21.55
C ARG A 82 -4.66 11.19 22.12
N GLU A 83 -5.76 11.08 21.38
CA GLU A 83 -6.96 10.37 21.85
C GLU A 83 -6.73 8.87 22.00
N VAL A 84 -6.00 8.24 21.05
CA VAL A 84 -5.60 6.83 21.15
C VAL A 84 -4.80 6.60 22.44
N ILE A 85 -3.74 7.38 22.67
CA ILE A 85 -2.88 7.23 23.85
C ILE A 85 -3.65 7.47 25.16
N ARG A 86 -4.53 8.47 25.19
CA ARG A 86 -5.36 8.80 26.36
C ARG A 86 -6.32 7.67 26.73
N ARG A 87 -6.79 6.91 25.75
CA ARG A 87 -7.81 5.85 25.93
C ARG A 87 -7.24 4.45 26.17
N ARG A 88 -5.92 4.32 26.18
CA ARG A 88 -5.28 3.03 26.43
C ARG A 88 -5.70 2.41 27.76
N PRO A 89 -5.86 1.09 27.84
CA PRO A 89 -5.67 0.12 26.78
C PRO A 89 -6.86 0.03 25.81
N LEU A 90 -6.58 -0.13 24.50
CA LEU A 90 -7.57 -0.46 23.48
C LEU A 90 -7.56 -1.98 23.27
N ALA A 91 -8.75 -2.59 23.18
CA ALA A 91 -8.90 -4.03 23.01
C ALA A 91 -9.79 -4.42 21.82
N VAL A 92 -10.80 -3.60 21.53
CA VAL A 92 -11.79 -3.87 20.49
C VAL A 92 -11.80 -2.76 19.42
N THR A 93 -12.36 -3.08 18.26
CA THR A 93 -12.39 -2.14 17.12
C THR A 93 -13.13 -0.84 17.43
N THR A 94 -14.16 -0.90 18.27
CA THR A 94 -14.91 0.27 18.70
C THR A 94 -14.09 1.22 19.59
N ASP A 95 -13.10 0.75 20.36
CA ASP A 95 -12.20 1.61 21.13
C ASP A 95 -11.41 2.57 20.20
N LEU A 96 -10.85 2.02 19.11
CA LEU A 96 -10.14 2.81 18.12
C LEU A 96 -11.09 3.77 17.38
N TYR A 97 -12.26 3.27 16.97
CA TYR A 97 -13.27 4.07 16.31
C TYR A 97 -13.69 5.28 17.16
N ASP A 98 -13.95 5.08 18.44
CA ASP A 98 -14.34 6.14 19.39
C ASP A 98 -13.21 7.13 19.65
N ALA A 99 -11.95 6.67 19.67
CA ALA A 99 -10.80 7.56 19.77
C ALA A 99 -10.70 8.48 18.52
N VAL A 100 -10.89 7.92 17.33
CA VAL A 100 -10.90 8.69 16.08
C VAL A 100 -12.05 9.70 16.07
N ARG A 101 -13.25 9.24 16.42
CA ARG A 101 -14.45 10.09 16.46
C ARG A 101 -14.31 11.26 17.43
N ALA A 102 -13.74 11.04 18.60
CA ALA A 102 -13.47 12.08 19.57
C ALA A 102 -12.43 13.10 19.09
N ALA A 103 -11.42 12.64 18.32
CA ALA A 103 -10.35 13.49 17.84
C ALA A 103 -10.77 14.42 16.68
N VAL A 104 -11.62 13.92 15.76
CA VAL A 104 -11.88 14.62 14.47
C VAL A 104 -13.35 14.91 14.24
N GLY A 105 -14.25 14.42 15.09
CA GLY A 105 -15.69 14.58 14.94
C GLY A 105 -16.25 13.80 13.74
N TRP A 106 -17.52 14.03 13.46
CA TRP A 106 -18.20 13.49 12.29
C TRP A 106 -18.01 14.44 11.10
N LYS A 107 -17.52 13.93 9.97
CA LYS A 107 -17.45 14.69 8.72
C LYS A 107 -18.49 14.13 7.75
N GLU A 108 -19.48 14.93 7.39
CA GLU A 108 -20.50 14.55 6.41
C GLU A 108 -19.95 14.43 4.98
N ARG A 109 -18.86 15.14 4.66
CA ARG A 109 -18.20 15.12 3.35
C ARG A 109 -16.84 14.45 3.43
N GLY A 110 -16.56 13.51 2.54
CA GLY A 110 -15.25 12.86 2.40
C GLY A 110 -15.14 11.48 3.07
N GLY A 111 -16.26 10.86 3.46
CA GLY A 111 -16.29 9.54 4.08
C GLY A 111 -15.92 9.55 5.56
N ASN A 112 -16.07 8.39 6.22
CA ASN A 112 -15.74 8.24 7.63
C ASN A 112 -14.21 8.31 7.84
N PRO A 113 -13.70 9.27 8.66
CA PRO A 113 -12.26 9.37 8.93
C PRO A 113 -11.64 8.08 9.48
N ALA A 114 -12.43 7.25 10.17
CA ALA A 114 -11.96 5.98 10.72
C ALA A 114 -11.43 5.03 9.62
N ASN A 115 -12.00 5.04 8.41
CA ASN A 115 -11.53 4.18 7.32
C ASN A 115 -10.02 4.34 7.07
N ARG A 116 -9.54 5.59 7.00
CA ARG A 116 -8.13 5.87 6.76
C ARG A 116 -7.25 5.49 7.95
N ILE A 117 -7.75 5.69 9.16
CA ILE A 117 -7.01 5.34 10.38
C ILE A 117 -6.87 3.82 10.51
N PHE A 118 -7.96 3.06 10.31
CA PHE A 118 -7.93 1.61 10.29
C PHE A 118 -7.00 1.08 9.20
N GLN A 119 -7.04 1.67 8.00
CA GLN A 119 -6.12 1.34 6.91
C GLN A 119 -4.67 1.57 7.32
N ALA A 120 -4.31 2.72 7.91
CA ALA A 120 -2.94 3.00 8.33
C ALA A 120 -2.42 2.00 9.36
N VAL A 121 -3.26 1.65 10.36
CA VAL A 121 -2.91 0.64 11.37
C VAL A 121 -2.72 -0.73 10.72
N ARG A 122 -3.61 -1.14 9.83
CA ARG A 122 -3.51 -2.38 9.08
C ARG A 122 -2.21 -2.48 8.28
N VAL A 123 -1.88 -1.41 7.55
CA VAL A 123 -0.65 -1.33 6.74
C VAL A 123 0.61 -1.58 7.59
N VAL A 124 0.66 -1.01 8.79
CA VAL A 124 1.79 -1.21 9.72
C VAL A 124 1.81 -2.62 10.28
N VAL A 125 0.68 -3.08 10.80
CA VAL A 125 0.57 -4.40 11.46
C VAL A 125 1.01 -5.53 10.52
N ASN A 126 0.72 -5.37 9.21
CA ASN A 126 1.02 -6.40 8.20
C ASN A 126 2.26 -6.09 7.36
N ASP A 127 2.99 -5.01 7.63
CA ASP A 127 4.12 -4.57 6.79
C ASP A 127 3.78 -4.57 5.28
N GLU A 128 2.57 -4.07 4.93
CA GLU A 128 2.03 -4.16 3.57
C GLU A 128 2.92 -3.45 2.55
N LEU A 129 3.36 -2.23 2.84
CA LEU A 129 4.22 -1.46 1.92
C LEU A 129 5.64 -2.01 1.85
N GLY A 130 6.19 -2.52 2.95
CA GLY A 130 7.50 -3.19 2.93
C GLY A 130 7.46 -4.50 2.14
N SER A 131 6.40 -5.29 2.31
CA SER A 131 6.17 -6.50 1.53
C SER A 131 6.00 -6.21 0.04
N LEU A 132 5.24 -5.17 -0.31
CA LEU A 132 5.09 -4.72 -1.69
C LEU A 132 6.42 -4.26 -2.29
N ALA A 133 7.23 -3.50 -1.55
CA ALA A 133 8.55 -3.06 -2.02
C ALA A 133 9.44 -4.26 -2.37
N ARG A 134 9.54 -5.24 -1.46
CA ARG A 134 10.30 -6.48 -1.69
C ARG A 134 9.76 -7.29 -2.86
N ALA A 135 8.43 -7.38 -3.02
CA ALA A 135 7.81 -8.09 -4.12
C ALA A 135 8.08 -7.42 -5.47
N LEU A 136 8.06 -6.09 -5.53
CA LEU A 136 8.41 -5.32 -6.74
C LEU A 136 9.88 -5.52 -7.12
N GLU A 137 10.81 -5.51 -6.16
CA GLU A 137 12.23 -5.79 -6.41
C GLU A 137 12.43 -7.23 -6.92
N ALA A 138 11.75 -8.21 -6.31
CA ALA A 138 11.79 -9.58 -6.78
C ALA A 138 11.20 -9.73 -8.18
N SER A 139 10.16 -8.98 -8.54
CA SER A 139 9.56 -9.01 -9.88
C SER A 139 10.54 -8.60 -10.98
N GLU A 140 11.45 -7.67 -10.68
CA GLU A 140 12.50 -7.26 -11.61
C GLU A 140 13.44 -8.41 -11.97
N GLN A 141 13.75 -9.28 -11.01
CA GLN A 141 14.63 -10.43 -11.19
C GLN A 141 13.93 -11.62 -11.85
N LEU A 142 12.62 -11.77 -11.61
CA LEU A 142 11.83 -12.90 -12.09
C LEU A 142 11.32 -12.71 -13.52
N LEU A 143 11.01 -11.49 -13.92
CA LEU A 143 10.43 -11.23 -15.23
C LEU A 143 11.46 -11.38 -16.35
N ILE A 144 11.13 -12.21 -17.35
CA ILE A 144 11.91 -12.29 -18.57
C ILE A 144 11.82 -10.98 -19.38
N PRO A 145 12.77 -10.68 -20.29
CA PRO A 145 12.63 -9.62 -21.27
C PRO A 145 11.31 -9.73 -22.04
N GLY A 146 10.53 -8.65 -22.11
CA GLY A 146 9.17 -8.62 -22.65
C GLY A 146 8.07 -9.05 -21.68
N GLY A 147 8.43 -9.58 -20.51
CA GLY A 147 7.49 -9.97 -19.46
C GLY A 147 6.71 -8.79 -18.87
N ARG A 148 5.53 -9.04 -18.37
CA ARG A 148 4.57 -8.03 -17.92
C ARG A 148 4.44 -8.00 -16.40
N LEU A 149 4.56 -6.82 -15.81
CA LEU A 149 4.16 -6.52 -14.45
C LEU A 149 2.81 -5.83 -14.45
N VAL A 150 1.85 -6.35 -13.67
CA VAL A 150 0.53 -5.76 -13.45
C VAL A 150 0.32 -5.62 -11.96
N VAL A 151 -0.04 -4.44 -11.49
CA VAL A 151 -0.29 -4.19 -10.07
C VAL A 151 -1.60 -3.44 -9.90
N ILE A 152 -2.52 -4.02 -9.13
CA ILE A 152 -3.78 -3.39 -8.72
C ILE A 152 -3.61 -2.89 -7.29
N THR A 153 -3.79 -1.60 -7.09
CA THR A 153 -3.65 -0.91 -5.81
C THR A 153 -4.99 -0.34 -5.38
N PHE A 154 -5.24 -0.24 -4.06
CA PHE A 154 -6.50 0.27 -3.52
C PHE A 154 -6.35 1.53 -2.68
N HIS A 155 -5.11 1.97 -2.42
CA HIS A 155 -4.86 3.25 -1.74
C HIS A 155 -3.62 3.98 -2.28
N SER A 156 -3.55 5.27 -1.97
CA SER A 156 -2.52 6.18 -2.47
C SER A 156 -1.08 5.78 -2.10
N GLY A 157 -0.87 5.15 -0.95
CA GLY A 157 0.44 4.68 -0.49
C GLY A 157 1.01 3.59 -1.41
N GLU A 158 0.19 2.58 -1.72
CA GLU A 158 0.55 1.52 -2.68
C GLU A 158 0.80 2.10 -4.07
N ASP A 159 -0.14 2.90 -4.59
CA ASP A 159 -0.04 3.49 -5.92
C ASP A 159 1.23 4.35 -6.08
N ARG A 160 1.57 5.12 -5.05
CA ARG A 160 2.79 5.95 -5.00
C ARG A 160 4.05 5.09 -5.05
N LEU A 161 4.08 3.97 -4.31
CA LEU A 161 5.21 3.05 -4.30
C LEU A 161 5.41 2.38 -5.66
N VAL A 162 4.34 1.85 -6.26
CA VAL A 162 4.38 1.23 -7.60
C VAL A 162 4.80 2.24 -8.67
N LYS A 163 4.21 3.45 -8.65
CA LYS A 163 4.56 4.53 -9.57
C LYS A 163 6.04 4.89 -9.46
N ARG A 164 6.56 5.01 -8.24
CA ARG A 164 7.98 5.32 -8.00
C ARG A 164 8.88 4.22 -8.52
N PHE A 165 8.58 2.95 -8.17
CA PHE A 165 9.33 1.79 -8.63
C PHE A 165 9.47 1.76 -10.16
N ILE A 166 8.35 1.91 -10.90
CA ILE A 166 8.37 1.94 -12.36
C ILE A 166 9.16 3.14 -12.88
N SER A 167 8.95 4.33 -12.31
CA SER A 167 9.58 5.57 -12.76
C SER A 167 11.10 5.57 -12.60
N GLU A 168 11.61 5.02 -11.52
CA GLU A 168 13.05 4.88 -11.26
C GLU A 168 13.71 3.92 -12.26
N ARG A 169 12.94 2.98 -12.79
CA ARG A 169 13.41 1.92 -13.71
C ARG A 169 13.12 2.20 -15.19
N GLU A 170 12.50 3.34 -15.51
CA GLU A 170 12.32 3.77 -16.91
C GLU A 170 13.64 4.19 -17.58
N GLY A 171 14.72 4.31 -16.81
CA GLY A 171 16.03 4.65 -17.34
C GLY A 171 16.04 5.99 -18.07
N ARG A 172 15.37 7.02 -17.56
CA ARG A 172 15.34 8.33 -18.17
C ARG A 172 16.73 8.93 -18.21
N CYS A 173 17.18 9.29 -19.41
CA CYS A 173 18.41 10.02 -19.59
C CYS A 173 18.33 11.37 -18.85
N VAL A 174 19.36 11.67 -18.05
CA VAL A 174 19.53 12.94 -17.33
C VAL A 174 20.64 13.81 -17.94
N CYS A 175 21.18 13.39 -19.09
CA CYS A 175 22.18 14.17 -19.82
C CYS A 175 21.57 15.47 -20.35
N PRO A 176 22.36 16.55 -20.43
CA PRO A 176 21.96 17.75 -21.14
C PRO A 176 21.56 17.42 -22.59
N PRO A 177 20.51 18.06 -23.14
CA PRO A 177 20.04 17.77 -24.50
C PRO A 177 21.08 17.99 -25.60
N GLU A 178 22.09 18.80 -25.32
CA GLU A 178 23.14 19.18 -26.24
C GLU A 178 24.24 18.10 -26.41
N LEU A 179 24.26 17.08 -25.54
CA LEU A 179 25.23 16.00 -25.61
C LEU A 179 24.90 15.05 -26.77
N PRO A 180 25.81 14.83 -27.72
CA PRO A 180 25.56 13.99 -28.89
C PRO A 180 25.44 12.50 -28.53
N VAL A 181 25.94 12.09 -27.35
CA VAL A 181 25.89 10.71 -26.84
C VAL A 181 25.56 10.71 -25.38
N CYS A 182 24.65 9.83 -25.00
CA CYS A 182 24.28 9.66 -23.60
C CYS A 182 25.45 9.07 -22.80
N VAL A 183 25.88 9.76 -21.74
CA VAL A 183 26.96 9.36 -20.85
C VAL A 183 26.49 8.99 -19.44
N CYS A 184 25.18 9.14 -19.14
CA CYS A 184 24.64 8.86 -17.80
C CYS A 184 24.42 7.36 -17.54
N GLY A 185 24.62 6.49 -18.52
CA GLY A 185 24.42 5.04 -18.39
C GLY A 185 22.97 4.64 -18.08
N ALA A 186 22.00 5.51 -18.38
CA ALA A 186 20.59 5.23 -18.16
C ALA A 186 20.16 3.95 -18.91
N ARG A 187 19.83 2.91 -18.15
CA ARG A 187 19.35 1.64 -18.69
C ARG A 187 17.87 1.48 -18.33
N PRO A 188 16.95 1.49 -19.30
CA PRO A 188 15.55 1.23 -19.05
C PRO A 188 15.37 -0.26 -18.70
N LEU A 189 14.98 -0.54 -17.45
CA LEU A 189 14.64 -1.87 -17.00
C LEU A 189 13.16 -2.18 -17.19
N PHE A 190 12.32 -1.14 -17.12
CA PHE A 190 10.89 -1.23 -17.39
C PHE A 190 10.43 -0.13 -18.31
N ARG A 191 9.51 -0.46 -19.20
CA ARG A 191 8.71 0.49 -19.98
C ARG A 191 7.34 0.57 -19.34
N ARG A 192 6.93 1.79 -18.93
CA ARG A 192 5.60 2.05 -18.39
C ARG A 192 4.54 1.69 -19.43
N GLY A 193 3.49 1.00 -18.98
CA GLY A 193 2.29 0.72 -19.73
C GLY A 193 1.12 1.60 -19.29
N GLU A 194 -0.06 1.05 -19.38
CA GLU A 194 -1.32 1.74 -19.06
C GLU A 194 -1.54 1.94 -17.56
N VAL A 195 -2.36 2.94 -17.27
CA VAL A 195 -2.95 3.15 -15.95
C VAL A 195 -4.46 3.11 -16.13
N LEU A 196 -5.10 2.13 -15.52
CA LEU A 196 -6.55 1.94 -15.63
C LEU A 196 -7.21 2.16 -14.27
N THR A 197 -8.42 2.70 -14.32
CA THR A 197 -9.32 2.85 -13.18
C THR A 197 -10.64 2.15 -13.50
N PRO A 198 -11.39 1.71 -12.50
CA PRO A 198 -12.67 1.04 -12.75
C PRO A 198 -13.64 1.94 -13.48
N SER A 199 -14.47 1.35 -14.33
CA SER A 199 -15.56 2.05 -15.01
C SER A 199 -16.69 2.36 -14.02
N ALA A 200 -17.57 3.29 -14.40
CA ALA A 200 -18.76 3.60 -13.59
C ALA A 200 -19.64 2.36 -13.37
N GLY A 201 -19.82 1.52 -14.40
CA GLY A 201 -20.58 0.28 -14.28
C GLY A 201 -19.93 -0.72 -13.32
N GLU A 202 -18.60 -0.87 -13.35
CA GLU A 202 -17.88 -1.73 -12.40
C GLU A 202 -18.05 -1.24 -10.97
N VAL A 203 -18.00 0.08 -10.74
CA VAL A 203 -18.18 0.66 -9.39
C VAL A 203 -19.63 0.48 -8.91
N GLU A 204 -20.61 0.52 -9.81
CA GLU A 204 -22.02 0.29 -9.48
C GLU A 204 -22.25 -1.18 -9.07
N GLU A 205 -21.67 -2.13 -9.80
CA GLU A 205 -21.74 -3.57 -9.49
C GLU A 205 -20.90 -3.95 -8.26
N ASN A 206 -19.71 -3.35 -8.12
CA ASN A 206 -18.78 -3.58 -7.03
C ASN A 206 -18.24 -2.27 -6.44
N PRO A 207 -18.94 -1.66 -5.46
CA PRO A 207 -18.52 -0.39 -4.86
C PRO A 207 -17.10 -0.44 -4.21
N ARG A 208 -16.60 -1.63 -3.88
CA ARG A 208 -15.23 -1.81 -3.33
C ARG A 208 -14.15 -1.55 -4.39
N SER A 209 -14.47 -1.64 -5.68
CA SER A 209 -13.53 -1.32 -6.77
C SER A 209 -13.26 0.19 -6.91
N ALA A 210 -14.08 1.06 -6.34
CA ALA A 210 -14.04 2.51 -6.57
C ALA A 210 -12.65 3.16 -6.32
N SER A 211 -11.83 2.57 -5.44
CA SER A 211 -10.47 3.03 -5.15
C SER A 211 -9.39 2.30 -5.95
N ALA A 212 -9.75 1.27 -6.72
CA ALA A 212 -8.80 0.47 -7.46
C ALA A 212 -8.07 1.28 -8.54
N ARG A 213 -6.79 1.02 -8.68
CA ARG A 213 -5.97 1.55 -9.77
C ARG A 213 -5.00 0.49 -10.24
N MET A 214 -5.10 0.11 -11.51
CA MET A 214 -4.18 -0.83 -12.12
C MET A 214 -3.08 -0.09 -12.86
N ARG A 215 -1.83 -0.49 -12.59
CA ARG A 215 -0.65 -0.04 -13.34
C ARG A 215 0.01 -1.22 -14.01
N THR A 216 0.45 -1.02 -15.26
CA THR A 216 1.18 -2.02 -16.01
C THR A 216 2.58 -1.52 -16.36
N ALA A 217 3.52 -2.45 -16.49
CA ALA A 217 4.84 -2.19 -17.03
C ALA A 217 5.35 -3.43 -17.77
N THR A 218 6.24 -3.24 -18.72
CA THR A 218 6.88 -4.31 -19.48
C THR A 218 8.38 -4.30 -19.19
N ARG A 219 8.94 -5.45 -18.80
CA ARG A 219 10.38 -5.64 -18.62
C ARG A 219 11.07 -5.44 -19.98
N THR A 220 12.03 -4.54 -20.03
CA THR A 220 12.82 -4.35 -21.26
C THR A 220 13.90 -5.43 -21.37
N ALA A 221 14.38 -5.68 -22.58
CA ALA A 221 15.60 -6.43 -22.75
C ALA A 221 16.75 -5.65 -22.10
N GLU A 222 17.64 -6.32 -21.40
CA GLU A 222 18.91 -5.70 -21.04
C GLU A 222 19.59 -5.30 -22.36
N PRO A 223 20.15 -4.08 -22.46
CA PRO A 223 21.02 -3.78 -23.57
C PRO A 223 22.12 -4.84 -23.53
N SER A 224 22.26 -5.62 -24.57
CA SER A 224 23.42 -6.51 -24.74
C SER A 224 24.63 -5.66 -24.42
N ASP A 225 25.44 -6.08 -23.46
CA ASP A 225 26.74 -5.46 -23.22
C ASP A 225 27.46 -5.47 -24.57
N GLY A 226 27.41 -4.32 -25.24
CA GLY A 226 28.06 -4.16 -26.54
C GLY A 226 29.58 -4.34 -26.30
N VAL A 227 30.10 -5.40 -26.89
CA VAL A 227 31.51 -5.64 -27.05
C VAL A 227 32.15 -4.44 -27.72
#